data_33a44b9d594b38925ccc53efd0016726
#
_entry.id   33a44b9d594b38925ccc53efd0016726
#
_cell.length_a   1.000
_cell.length_b   1.000
_cell.length_c   1.000
_cell.angle_alpha   90.00
_cell.angle_beta   90.00
_cell.angle_gamma   90.00
#
_symmetry.space_group_name_H-M   'P 1'
#
loop_
_entity.id
_entity.type
_entity.pdbx_description
1 polymer ?
#
loop_
_entity_poly.entity_id
_entity_poly.type
_entity_poly.pdbx_seq_one_letter_code
_entity_poly.pdbx_strand_id
1 'polypeptide(L)'
;FMELGALCDALGLQREEVKDTALSGKTICVENEIYVPVRAFATQLGATVTYGMQEVMPMGNPCINLDNRAQKITKEAAVQNVKEKLQLYYPMFQKSESYQKLTPYVGEMQTEFQNLQCVDETASFWVIKGVRLFLVDKATGEIYYKLGESGTGSGSYIETIGKLEETYENLFENMLLYG
;
A
#
# COMPACT_ATOMS: atom_id res chain seq x y z
N PHE A 1 -8.94 -5.85 -21.28
CA PHE A 1 -8.90 -4.67 -22.12
C PHE A 1 -9.54 -3.50 -21.38
N MET A 2 -9.04 -2.31 -21.61
CA MET A 2 -9.56 -1.06 -21.07
C MET A 2 -9.57 -0.04 -22.21
N GLU A 3 -10.48 0.91 -22.18
CA GLU A 3 -10.49 2.02 -23.13
C GLU A 3 -9.21 2.84 -22.99
N LEU A 4 -8.60 3.20 -24.12
CA LEU A 4 -7.29 3.87 -24.15
C LEU A 4 -7.31 5.23 -23.42
N GLY A 5 -8.38 6.00 -23.56
CA GLY A 5 -8.53 7.29 -22.87
C GLY A 5 -8.52 7.11 -21.35
N ALA A 6 -9.34 6.20 -20.85
CA ALA A 6 -9.40 5.89 -19.43
C ALA A 6 -8.06 5.40 -18.85
N LEU A 7 -7.28 4.64 -19.62
CA LEU A 7 -5.96 4.19 -19.21
C LEU A 7 -4.94 5.35 -19.20
N CYS A 8 -4.99 6.24 -20.20
CA CYS A 8 -4.15 7.44 -20.23
C CYS A 8 -4.44 8.34 -19.03
N ASP A 9 -5.70 8.58 -18.72
CA ASP A 9 -6.14 9.38 -17.57
C ASP A 9 -5.62 8.79 -16.25
N ALA A 10 -5.75 7.47 -16.08
CA ALA A 10 -5.28 6.75 -14.90
C ALA A 10 -3.74 6.82 -14.72
N LEU A 11 -2.99 6.96 -15.81
CA LEU A 11 -1.53 7.09 -15.81
C LEU A 11 -1.06 8.56 -15.85
N GLY A 12 -1.96 9.52 -15.92
CA GLY A 12 -1.63 10.95 -16.02
C GLY A 12 -0.96 11.32 -17.34
N LEU A 13 -1.26 10.60 -18.42
CA LEU A 13 -0.67 10.78 -19.75
C LEU A 13 -1.66 11.49 -20.67
N GLN A 14 -1.13 12.29 -21.62
CA GLN A 14 -1.94 12.84 -22.69
C GLN A 14 -2.12 11.80 -23.81
N ARG A 15 -3.36 11.63 -24.32
CA ARG A 15 -3.68 10.63 -25.34
C ARG A 15 -2.83 10.81 -26.61
N GLU A 16 -2.45 12.04 -26.93
CA GLU A 16 -1.62 12.40 -28.08
C GLU A 16 -0.18 11.89 -27.95
N GLU A 17 0.36 11.85 -26.73
CA GLU A 17 1.71 11.36 -26.44
C GLU A 17 1.84 9.84 -26.64
N VAL A 18 0.70 9.15 -26.59
CA VAL A 18 0.63 7.69 -26.67
C VAL A 18 0.45 7.19 -28.10
N LYS A 19 0.01 8.03 -29.03
CA LYS A 19 -0.27 7.63 -30.44
C LYS A 19 0.96 7.12 -31.19
N ASP A 20 2.15 7.61 -30.87
CA ASP A 20 3.40 7.22 -31.50
C ASP A 20 4.10 6.03 -30.83
N THR A 21 3.67 5.68 -29.63
CA THR A 21 4.12 4.46 -28.98
C THR A 21 3.48 3.30 -29.73
N ALA A 22 4.27 2.62 -30.57
CA ALA A 22 3.79 1.52 -31.41
C ALA A 22 2.94 0.57 -30.56
N LEU A 23 1.63 0.69 -30.67
CA LEU A 23 0.65 -0.26 -30.14
C LEU A 23 0.84 -1.57 -30.90
N SER A 24 2.01 -2.18 -30.76
CA SER A 24 2.36 -3.44 -31.37
C SER A 24 1.51 -4.52 -30.71
N GLY A 25 0.31 -4.69 -31.15
CA GLY A 25 -0.49 -5.78 -30.68
C GLY A 25 -1.98 -5.47 -30.67
N LYS A 26 -2.76 -6.21 -30.25
CA LYS A 26 -4.18 -6.45 -30.28
C LYS A 26 -5.00 -5.29 -29.66
N THR A 27 -5.10 -4.18 -30.36
CA THR A 27 -6.12 -3.18 -30.07
C THR A 27 -7.47 -3.65 -30.63
N ILE A 28 -8.53 -3.34 -29.94
CA ILE A 28 -9.90 -3.58 -30.37
C ILE A 28 -10.58 -2.23 -30.49
N CYS A 29 -11.24 -2.00 -31.66
CA CYS A 29 -12.05 -0.80 -31.86
C CYS A 29 -13.53 -1.16 -31.73
N VAL A 30 -14.22 -0.49 -30.79
CA VAL A 30 -15.68 -0.65 -30.58
C VAL A 30 -16.30 0.73 -30.54
N GLU A 31 -17.30 0.99 -31.40
CA GLU A 31 -18.03 2.28 -31.44
C GLU A 31 -17.12 3.53 -31.51
N ASN A 32 -16.04 3.46 -32.30
CA ASN A 32 -14.99 4.48 -32.43
C ASN A 32 -14.07 4.67 -31.21
N GLU A 33 -14.19 3.88 -30.16
CA GLU A 33 -13.26 3.87 -29.03
C GLU A 33 -12.22 2.77 -29.19
N ILE A 34 -10.98 3.06 -28.80
CA ILE A 34 -9.85 2.13 -28.86
C ILE A 34 -9.68 1.47 -27.49
N TYR A 35 -9.71 0.15 -27.48
CA TYR A 35 -9.44 -0.66 -26.29
C TYR A 35 -8.07 -1.34 -26.42
N VAL A 36 -7.30 -1.30 -25.33
CA VAL A 36 -5.95 -1.86 -25.27
C VAL A 36 -5.84 -2.93 -24.16
N PRO A 37 -4.94 -3.93 -24.32
CA PRO A 37 -4.63 -4.86 -23.25
C PRO A 37 -3.83 -4.14 -22.15
N VAL A 38 -4.48 -3.87 -21.03
CA VAL A 38 -3.98 -2.98 -19.95
C VAL A 38 -2.55 -3.33 -19.54
N ARG A 39 -2.27 -4.59 -19.22
CA ARG A 39 -0.93 -5.00 -18.74
C ARG A 39 0.16 -4.73 -19.78
N ALA A 40 -0.04 -5.19 -21.02
CA ALA A 40 0.96 -5.04 -22.06
C ALA A 40 1.24 -3.57 -22.34
N PHE A 41 0.19 -2.76 -22.43
CA PHE A 41 0.29 -1.35 -22.71
C PHE A 41 0.93 -0.56 -21.56
N ALA A 42 0.44 -0.73 -20.33
CA ALA A 42 1.00 -0.06 -19.16
C ALA A 42 2.48 -0.43 -18.92
N THR A 43 2.86 -1.70 -19.16
CA THR A 43 4.26 -2.13 -19.05
C THR A 43 5.15 -1.44 -20.07
N GLN A 44 4.68 -1.23 -21.30
CA GLN A 44 5.44 -0.47 -22.32
C GLN A 44 5.67 0.99 -21.91
N LEU A 45 4.74 1.56 -21.14
CA LEU A 45 4.86 2.89 -20.56
C LEU A 45 5.61 2.91 -19.22
N GLY A 46 6.22 1.79 -18.81
CA GLY A 46 6.98 1.68 -17.56
C GLY A 46 6.13 1.58 -16.31
N ALA A 47 4.82 1.40 -16.45
CA ALA A 47 3.92 1.26 -15.31
C ALA A 47 3.83 -0.19 -14.81
N THR A 48 3.72 -0.35 -13.51
CA THR A 48 3.41 -1.61 -12.83
C THR A 48 1.89 -1.80 -12.78
N VAL A 49 1.44 -3.02 -13.03
CA VAL A 49 0.01 -3.38 -13.06
C VAL A 49 -0.23 -4.58 -12.17
N THR A 50 -1.11 -4.44 -11.21
CA THR A 50 -1.64 -5.56 -10.42
C THR A 50 -3.16 -5.60 -10.50
N TYR A 51 -3.72 -6.79 -10.33
CA TYR A 51 -5.16 -7.01 -10.24
C TYR A 51 -5.49 -7.52 -8.85
N GLY A 52 -6.41 -6.88 -8.20
CA GLY A 52 -6.78 -7.25 -6.83
C GLY A 52 -7.72 -6.23 -6.20
N MET A 53 -7.74 -6.19 -4.89
CA MET A 53 -8.48 -5.18 -4.14
C MET A 53 -7.78 -3.81 -4.26
N GLN A 54 -8.53 -2.74 -4.07
CA GLN A 54 -7.98 -1.40 -4.05
C GLN A 54 -6.93 -1.29 -2.93
N GLU A 55 -5.74 -0.78 -3.24
CA GLU A 55 -4.58 -0.82 -2.34
C GLU A 55 -4.76 0.01 -1.06
N VAL A 56 -5.41 1.16 -1.16
CA VAL A 56 -5.55 2.13 -0.05
C VAL A 56 -6.89 2.02 0.66
N MET A 57 -7.90 1.52 -0.03
CA MET A 57 -9.24 1.28 0.52
C MET A 57 -9.77 -0.05 -0.04
N PRO A 58 -9.54 -1.18 0.62
CA PRO A 58 -10.05 -2.47 0.15
C PRO A 58 -11.56 -2.54 0.34
N MET A 59 -12.29 -1.78 -0.42
CA MET A 59 -13.75 -1.75 -0.48
C MET A 59 -14.25 -2.77 -1.50
N GLY A 60 -14.11 -4.04 -1.22
CA GLY A 60 -14.92 -5.12 -1.77
C GLY A 60 -14.90 -5.40 -3.27
N ASN A 61 -14.57 -4.47 -4.11
CA ASN A 61 -14.58 -4.64 -5.58
C ASN A 61 -13.17 -4.86 -6.11
N PRO A 62 -12.94 -5.91 -6.92
CA PRO A 62 -11.68 -6.10 -7.60
C PRO A 62 -11.43 -4.95 -8.58
N CYS A 63 -10.22 -4.43 -8.59
CA CYS A 63 -9.80 -3.34 -9.46
C CYS A 63 -8.45 -3.64 -10.13
N ILE A 64 -8.09 -2.82 -11.07
CA ILE A 64 -6.76 -2.80 -11.66
C ILE A 64 -6.00 -1.66 -11.02
N ASN A 65 -4.93 -1.99 -10.30
CA ASN A 65 -4.03 -1.01 -9.69
C ASN A 65 -2.88 -0.72 -10.66
N LEU A 66 -2.63 0.56 -10.91
CA LEU A 66 -1.60 1.05 -11.82
C LEU A 66 -0.65 1.98 -11.05
N ASP A 67 0.65 1.84 -11.27
CA ASP A 67 1.65 2.78 -10.76
C ASP A 67 2.73 3.00 -11.83
N ASN A 68 2.89 4.24 -12.27
CA ASN A 68 3.90 4.67 -13.23
C ASN A 68 5.10 5.36 -12.57
N ARG A 69 5.12 5.45 -11.24
CA ARG A 69 6.23 6.04 -10.51
C ARG A 69 7.45 5.10 -10.54
N ALA A 70 8.62 5.69 -10.66
CA ALA A 70 9.86 4.92 -10.60
C ALA A 70 10.01 4.22 -9.24
N GLN A 71 10.13 2.90 -9.25
CA GLN A 71 10.39 2.13 -8.05
C GLN A 71 11.82 2.42 -7.55
N LYS A 72 11.95 2.94 -6.32
CA LYS A 72 13.23 3.29 -5.68
C LYS A 72 13.56 2.36 -4.52
N ILE A 73 12.54 1.74 -3.93
CA ILE A 73 12.68 0.92 -2.73
C ILE A 73 12.60 -0.55 -3.12
N THR A 74 13.65 -1.31 -2.82
CA THR A 74 13.65 -2.77 -3.00
C THR A 74 12.87 -3.45 -1.87
N LYS A 75 12.54 -4.71 -2.09
CA LYS A 75 11.85 -5.56 -1.11
C LYS A 75 12.62 -5.63 0.22
N GLU A 76 13.92 -5.83 0.15
CA GLU A 76 14.81 -5.93 1.32
C GLU A 76 14.92 -4.60 2.04
N ALA A 77 15.05 -3.50 1.29
CA ALA A 77 15.05 -2.15 1.85
C ALA A 77 13.72 -1.82 2.53
N ALA A 78 12.59 -2.26 1.98
CA ALA A 78 11.29 -2.05 2.59
C ALA A 78 11.18 -2.74 3.97
N VAL A 79 11.62 -4.00 4.07
CA VAL A 79 11.65 -4.73 5.36
C VAL A 79 12.55 -4.01 6.36
N GLN A 80 13.74 -3.60 5.92
CA GLN A 80 14.68 -2.89 6.79
C GLN A 80 14.15 -1.53 7.24
N ASN A 81 13.51 -0.76 6.36
CA ASN A 81 12.91 0.53 6.68
C ASN A 81 11.83 0.39 7.78
N VAL A 82 10.94 -0.61 7.67
CA VAL A 82 9.94 -0.87 8.71
C VAL A 82 10.60 -1.17 10.04
N LYS A 83 11.61 -2.05 10.05
CA LYS A 83 12.34 -2.42 11.26
C LYS A 83 12.98 -1.20 11.93
N GLU A 84 13.70 -0.39 11.17
CA GLU A 84 14.38 0.82 11.68
C GLU A 84 13.38 1.85 12.24
N LYS A 85 12.26 2.06 11.56
CA LYS A 85 11.23 2.98 12.05
C LYS A 85 10.54 2.49 13.32
N LEU A 86 10.24 1.20 13.42
CA LEU A 86 9.70 0.62 14.64
C LEU A 86 10.69 0.75 15.82
N GLN A 87 11.98 0.47 15.58
CA GLN A 87 13.05 0.65 16.56
C GLN A 87 13.25 2.11 16.98
N LEU A 88 13.01 3.05 16.06
CA LEU A 88 13.08 4.48 16.36
C LEU A 88 11.90 4.96 17.19
N TYR A 89 10.68 4.58 16.82
CA TYR A 89 9.47 5.12 17.44
C TYR A 89 9.09 4.43 18.76
N TYR A 90 9.46 3.18 18.95
CA TYR A 90 9.11 2.47 20.18
C TYR A 90 9.69 3.13 21.46
N PRO A 91 10.97 3.53 21.55
CA PRO A 91 11.48 4.27 22.69
C PRO A 91 10.81 5.64 22.91
N MET A 92 10.27 6.24 21.83
CA MET A 92 9.49 7.49 21.94
C MET A 92 8.13 7.20 22.57
N PHE A 93 7.45 6.14 22.13
CA PHE A 93 6.20 5.68 22.73
C PHE A 93 6.34 5.31 24.21
N GLN A 94 7.43 4.63 24.60
CA GLN A 94 7.68 4.30 26.00
C GLN A 94 7.75 5.53 26.93
N LYS A 95 8.03 6.71 26.39
CA LYS A 95 8.02 7.98 27.13
C LYS A 95 6.66 8.69 27.10
N SER A 96 5.71 8.19 26.33
CA SER A 96 4.39 8.79 26.20
C SER A 96 3.55 8.59 27.48
N GLU A 97 2.59 9.46 27.67
CA GLU A 97 1.63 9.37 28.76
C GLU A 97 0.76 8.10 28.64
N SER A 98 0.41 7.73 27.42
CA SER A 98 -0.36 6.52 27.11
C SER A 98 0.35 5.25 27.59
N TYR A 99 1.64 5.10 27.26
CA TYR A 99 2.42 3.94 27.72
C TYR A 99 2.46 3.84 29.24
N GLN A 100 2.74 4.97 29.91
CA GLN A 100 2.82 5.00 31.37
C GLN A 100 1.49 4.68 32.07
N LYS A 101 0.37 5.07 31.45
CA LYS A 101 -0.97 4.75 31.98
C LYS A 101 -1.37 3.30 31.77
N LEU A 102 -1.01 2.72 30.63
CA LEU A 102 -1.46 1.38 30.24
C LEU A 102 -0.58 0.25 30.81
N THR A 103 0.73 0.42 30.82
CA THR A 103 1.69 -0.62 31.26
C THR A 103 1.39 -1.23 32.63
N PRO A 104 0.95 -0.49 33.67
CA PRO A 104 0.59 -1.09 34.94
C PRO A 104 -0.53 -2.12 34.89
N TYR A 105 -1.38 -2.05 33.85
CA TYR A 105 -2.55 -2.93 33.70
C TYR A 105 -2.31 -4.11 32.76
N VAL A 106 -1.48 -3.92 31.73
CA VAL A 106 -1.31 -4.91 30.64
C VAL A 106 0.10 -5.51 30.58
N GLY A 107 1.04 -4.98 31.38
CA GLY A 107 2.44 -5.39 31.35
C GLY A 107 3.25 -4.73 30.24
N GLU A 108 4.52 -5.16 30.09
CA GLU A 108 5.39 -4.66 29.04
C GLU A 108 5.08 -5.34 27.71
N MET A 109 5.11 -4.55 26.63
CA MET A 109 4.91 -5.07 25.28
C MET A 109 6.12 -5.91 24.85
N GLN A 110 5.87 -7.11 24.35
CA GLN A 110 6.91 -7.90 23.69
C GLN A 110 7.21 -7.33 22.31
N THR A 111 8.39 -6.77 22.13
CA THR A 111 8.81 -6.11 20.87
C THR A 111 9.59 -7.08 20.00
N GLU A 112 8.92 -8.01 19.36
CA GLU A 112 9.54 -8.85 18.34
C GLU A 112 9.50 -8.17 16.96
N PHE A 113 10.33 -7.13 16.77
CA PHE A 113 10.52 -6.54 15.43
C PHE A 113 11.46 -7.37 14.54
N GLN A 114 11.79 -8.59 14.95
CA GLN A 114 12.79 -9.42 14.26
C GLN A 114 12.18 -10.30 13.14
N ASN A 115 10.88 -10.57 13.20
CA ASN A 115 10.22 -11.50 12.27
C ASN A 115 9.46 -10.78 11.14
N LEU A 116 9.94 -9.62 10.71
CA LEU A 116 9.37 -8.88 9.60
C LEU A 116 9.69 -9.57 8.26
N GLN A 117 8.67 -9.84 7.46
CA GLN A 117 8.81 -10.47 6.15
C GLN A 117 7.93 -9.77 5.13
N CYS A 118 8.45 -9.57 3.93
CA CYS A 118 7.61 -9.18 2.81
C CYS A 118 6.83 -10.42 2.33
N VAL A 119 5.52 -10.35 2.48
CA VAL A 119 4.61 -11.47 2.18
C VAL A 119 3.87 -11.29 0.86
N ASP A 120 3.77 -10.06 0.36
CA ASP A 120 3.05 -9.75 -0.86
C ASP A 120 3.57 -8.45 -1.48
N GLU A 121 3.14 -8.17 -2.70
CA GLU A 121 3.37 -6.90 -3.39
C GLU A 121 2.15 -6.47 -4.19
N THR A 122 1.94 -5.16 -4.24
CA THR A 122 0.96 -4.52 -5.12
C THR A 122 1.67 -3.66 -6.17
N ALA A 123 0.95 -2.95 -7.01
CA ALA A 123 1.57 -2.03 -7.95
C ALA A 123 2.45 -1.00 -7.23
N SER A 124 1.94 -0.41 -6.15
CA SER A 124 2.54 0.73 -5.45
C SER A 124 3.27 0.35 -4.17
N PHE A 125 2.98 -0.81 -3.55
CA PHE A 125 3.45 -1.14 -2.21
C PHE A 125 4.12 -2.50 -2.10
N TRP A 126 5.10 -2.59 -1.21
CA TRP A 126 5.54 -3.83 -0.58
C TRP A 126 4.69 -4.09 0.66
N VAL A 127 4.17 -5.31 0.80
CA VAL A 127 3.37 -5.72 1.96
C VAL A 127 4.25 -6.47 2.95
N ILE A 128 4.52 -5.85 4.08
CA ILE A 128 5.39 -6.38 5.12
C ILE A 128 4.54 -6.90 6.27
N LYS A 129 4.70 -8.17 6.61
CA LYS A 129 4.03 -8.80 7.75
C LYS A 129 4.96 -8.81 8.95
N GLY A 130 4.45 -8.37 10.07
CA GLY A 130 4.98 -8.50 11.42
C GLY A 130 3.81 -8.82 12.36
N VAL A 131 3.78 -8.23 13.54
CA VAL A 131 2.59 -8.25 14.41
C VAL A 131 1.40 -7.57 13.73
N ARG A 132 1.68 -6.59 12.89
CA ARG A 132 0.70 -5.90 12.03
C ARG A 132 1.16 -5.97 10.57
N LEU A 133 0.26 -5.63 9.65
CA LEU A 133 0.60 -5.45 8.25
C LEU A 133 1.02 -4.00 7.99
N PHE A 134 2.18 -3.85 7.34
CA PHE A 134 2.72 -2.58 6.90
C PHE A 134 2.74 -2.54 5.37
N LEU A 135 2.43 -1.38 4.81
CA LEU A 135 2.54 -1.09 3.40
C LEU A 135 3.69 -0.09 3.21
N VAL A 136 4.69 -0.45 2.44
CA VAL A 136 5.82 0.44 2.13
C VAL A 136 5.72 0.88 0.69
N ASP A 137 5.53 2.17 0.46
CA ASP A 137 5.44 2.75 -0.88
C ASP A 137 6.75 2.53 -1.65
N LYS A 138 6.66 1.90 -2.82
CA LYS A 138 7.81 1.53 -3.65
C LYS A 138 8.59 2.72 -4.21
N ALA A 139 7.93 3.86 -4.39
CA ALA A 139 8.52 5.06 -4.94
C ALA A 139 9.11 5.98 -3.87
N THR A 140 8.44 6.13 -2.73
CA THR A 140 8.81 7.10 -1.68
C THR A 140 9.47 6.46 -0.46
N GLY A 141 9.17 5.20 -0.16
CA GLY A 141 9.58 4.52 1.06
C GLY A 141 8.72 4.87 2.28
N GLU A 142 7.66 5.64 2.10
CA GLU A 142 6.70 5.92 3.17
C GLU A 142 6.06 4.63 3.67
N ILE A 143 5.85 4.55 4.99
CA ILE A 143 5.33 3.36 5.64
C ILE A 143 3.94 3.69 6.17
N TYR A 144 2.99 2.83 5.81
CA TYR A 144 1.62 2.87 6.29
C TYR A 144 1.31 1.57 7.03
N TYR A 145 0.36 1.62 7.93
CA TYR A 145 -0.15 0.42 8.58
C TYR A 145 -1.66 0.48 8.74
N LYS A 146 -2.26 -0.68 8.95
CA LYS A 146 -3.68 -0.83 9.15
C LYS A 146 -4.05 -0.44 10.59
N LEU A 147 -4.78 0.66 10.75
CA LEU A 147 -5.18 1.21 12.06
C LEU A 147 -6.27 0.40 12.76
N GLY A 148 -7.09 -0.31 12.02
CA GLY A 148 -8.17 -1.12 12.57
C GLY A 148 -9.26 -1.41 11.54
N GLU A 149 -10.16 -2.31 11.94
CA GLU A 149 -11.37 -2.61 11.19
C GLU A 149 -12.54 -1.98 11.96
N SER A 150 -13.21 -0.98 11.40
CA SER A 150 -14.48 -0.53 11.95
C SER A 150 -15.60 -1.24 11.20
N GLY A 151 -16.30 -2.15 11.91
CA GLY A 151 -17.55 -2.75 11.40
C GLY A 151 -18.67 -1.73 11.47
N THR A 152 -19.26 -1.38 10.33
CA THR A 152 -20.60 -0.78 10.33
C THR A 152 -21.61 -1.91 10.47
N GLY A 153 -22.73 -1.68 11.17
CA GLY A 153 -23.75 -2.71 11.42
C GLY A 153 -24.37 -3.35 10.16
N SER A 154 -23.93 -2.97 8.97
CA SER A 154 -24.28 -3.55 7.66
C SER A 154 -23.27 -4.59 7.16
N GLY A 155 -22.26 -4.97 7.93
CA GLY A 155 -21.21 -5.92 7.52
C GLY A 155 -20.13 -5.33 6.60
N SER A 156 -20.14 -4.03 6.37
CA SER A 156 -19.07 -3.34 5.67
C SER A 156 -17.94 -3.00 6.63
N TYR A 157 -16.73 -3.43 6.31
CA TYR A 157 -15.52 -3.11 7.07
C TYR A 157 -14.80 -1.96 6.38
N ILE A 158 -14.52 -0.88 7.11
CA ILE A 158 -13.65 0.19 6.64
C ILE A 158 -12.29 -0.02 7.27
N GLU A 159 -11.30 -0.35 6.46
CA GLU A 159 -9.92 -0.40 6.89
C GLU A 159 -9.36 1.03 6.87
N THR A 160 -8.95 1.53 8.01
CA THR A 160 -8.28 2.82 8.10
C THR A 160 -6.77 2.59 8.07
N ILE A 161 -6.11 3.24 7.12
CA ILE A 161 -4.65 3.20 6.97
C ILE A 161 -4.09 4.54 7.43
N GLY A 162 -3.05 4.52 8.26
CA GLY A 162 -2.34 5.70 8.73
C GLY A 162 -0.86 5.64 8.39
N LYS A 163 -0.25 6.80 8.14
CA LYS A 163 1.21 6.91 8.05
C LYS A 163 1.83 6.56 9.39
N LEU A 164 2.83 5.67 9.40
CA LEU A 164 3.51 5.26 10.61
C LEU A 164 4.10 6.45 11.38
N GLU A 165 4.69 7.41 10.68
CA GLU A 165 5.30 8.59 11.27
C GLU A 165 4.31 9.48 12.05
N GLU A 166 3.07 9.55 11.56
CA GLU A 166 2.02 10.41 12.15
C GLU A 166 1.21 9.69 13.23
N THR A 167 1.20 8.36 13.20
CA THR A 167 0.26 7.53 13.99
C THR A 167 0.94 6.39 14.76
N TYR A 168 2.27 6.44 14.95
CA TYR A 168 3.01 5.38 15.64
C TYR A 168 2.52 5.15 17.08
N GLU A 169 2.05 6.17 17.78
CA GLU A 169 1.49 6.02 19.13
C GLU A 169 0.27 5.11 19.10
N ASN A 170 -0.66 5.32 18.17
CA ASN A 170 -1.84 4.46 17.99
C ASN A 170 -1.46 3.02 17.63
N LEU A 171 -0.41 2.83 16.82
CA LEU A 171 0.11 1.50 16.52
C LEU A 171 0.55 0.79 17.80
N PHE A 172 1.39 1.43 18.59
CA PHE A 172 1.96 0.81 19.79
C PHE A 172 0.94 0.66 20.92
N GLU A 173 -0.01 1.58 21.07
CA GLU A 173 -1.15 1.41 21.97
C GLU A 173 -1.96 0.16 21.62
N ASN A 174 -2.30 -0.01 20.35
CA ASN A 174 -3.03 -1.19 19.87
C ASN A 174 -2.22 -2.48 20.06
N MET A 175 -0.91 -2.43 19.85
CA MET A 175 -0.04 -3.59 20.12
C MET A 175 0.06 -3.91 21.61
N LEU A 176 0.06 -2.90 22.48
CA LEU A 176 0.11 -3.07 23.93
C LEU A 176 -1.20 -3.66 24.49
N LEU A 177 -2.34 -3.25 23.93
CA LEU A 177 -3.66 -3.68 24.41
C LEU A 177 -4.11 -5.03 23.84
N TYR A 178 -3.68 -5.38 22.62
CA TYR A 178 -4.23 -6.51 21.85
C TYR A 178 -3.16 -7.40 21.20
N GLY A 179 -1.89 -7.18 21.55
CA GLY A 179 -0.72 -7.90 21.01
C GLY A 179 -0.39 -9.23 21.65
#